data_e4e11f72a2b63be30ce181eb1752ef0e
#
_entry.id   e4e11f72a2b63be30ce181eb1752ef0e
#
_cell.length_a   1.000
_cell.length_b   1.000
_cell.length_c   1.000
_cell.angle_alpha   90.00
_cell.angle_beta   90.00
_cell.angle_gamma   90.00
#
_symmetry.space_group_name_H-M   'P 1'
#
loop_
_entity.id
_entity.type
_entity.pdbx_description
1 polymer ?
#
loop_
_entity_poly.entity_id
_entity_poly.type
_entity_poly.pdbx_seq_one_letter_code
_entity_poly.pdbx_strand_id
1 'polypeptide(L)'
;MPISDCEVRDPRIRRTRQLLQGALMQLLGSKPFDDISVQDITEAATVNRATFYDHYADKFALLEALIAGGFHQMLKERSVHYDGTCPSAAGAIVLAACDYLATMRAAQAGCERRSNVEALEDAAMIAAIRRVMADGMARYTSVPEERLAMQSAAASWAIYGAVKEWLNVRDRRPAEEVVPEIVAMITPLLGSAIEEHHAALDAAHTMT
;
A
#
# COMPACT_ATOMS: atom_id res chain seq x y z
N MET A 1 -1.65 5.43 14.48
CA MET A 1 -1.62 5.15 13.04
C MET A 1 -0.47 5.92 12.42
N PRO A 2 0.44 5.30 11.67
CA PRO A 2 1.50 6.05 11.01
C PRO A 2 0.87 6.99 9.99
N ILE A 3 1.12 8.29 10.16
CA ILE A 3 0.71 9.33 9.22
C ILE A 3 1.56 9.14 7.95
N SER A 4 0.93 9.01 6.78
CA SER A 4 1.69 8.92 5.53
C SER A 4 2.43 10.23 5.26
N ASP A 5 3.61 10.16 4.61
CA ASP A 5 4.43 11.34 4.33
C ASP A 5 3.70 12.41 3.50
N CYS A 6 2.64 12.01 2.79
CA CYS A 6 1.79 12.94 2.03
C CYS A 6 0.92 13.84 2.90
N GLU A 7 0.67 13.47 4.17
CA GLU A 7 -0.14 14.26 5.12
C GLU A 7 0.70 15.21 5.98
N VAL A 8 2.02 15.04 5.98
CA VAL A 8 2.93 15.88 6.73
C VAL A 8 3.10 17.22 6.02
N ARG A 9 2.46 18.27 6.56
CA ARG A 9 2.52 19.63 6.00
C ARG A 9 3.86 20.33 6.22
N ASP A 10 4.59 20.00 7.30
CA ASP A 10 5.88 20.63 7.60
C ASP A 10 6.99 20.05 6.70
N PRO A 11 7.64 20.89 5.88
CA PRO A 11 8.72 20.45 4.98
C PRO A 11 9.94 19.86 5.72
N ARG A 12 10.20 20.29 6.96
CA ARG A 12 11.33 19.79 7.76
C ARG A 12 11.08 18.36 8.20
N ILE A 13 9.87 18.09 8.71
CA ILE A 13 9.44 16.74 9.12
C ILE A 13 9.51 15.79 7.92
N ARG A 14 8.98 16.19 6.76
CA ARG A 14 9.01 15.41 5.54
C ARG A 14 10.43 15.09 5.09
N ARG A 15 11.33 16.08 5.11
CA ARG A 15 12.73 15.89 4.74
C ARG A 15 13.43 14.88 5.66
N THR A 16 13.22 14.98 6.96
CA THR A 16 13.81 14.03 7.94
C THR A 16 13.31 12.61 7.69
N ARG A 17 12.01 12.44 7.46
CA ARG A 17 11.44 11.12 7.13
C ARG A 17 12.04 10.55 5.86
N GLN A 18 12.20 11.35 4.82
CA GLN A 18 12.83 10.92 3.56
C GLN A 18 14.28 10.49 3.77
N LEU A 19 15.07 11.21 4.60
CA LEU A 19 16.43 10.80 4.92
C LEU A 19 16.48 9.46 5.64
N LEU A 20 15.62 9.25 6.64
CA LEU A 20 15.54 7.99 7.39
C LEU A 20 15.09 6.82 6.52
N GLN A 21 14.09 7.02 5.66
CA GLN A 21 13.61 5.99 4.72
C GLN A 21 14.67 5.67 3.66
N GLY A 22 15.36 6.67 3.12
CA GLY A 22 16.46 6.48 2.17
C GLY A 22 17.62 5.69 2.79
N ALA A 23 17.99 6.00 4.03
CA ALA A 23 19.01 5.29 4.78
C ALA A 23 18.63 3.82 5.01
N LEU A 24 17.39 3.55 5.42
CA LEU A 24 16.91 2.17 5.59
C LEU A 24 16.95 1.42 4.26
N MET A 25 16.47 2.02 3.17
CA MET A 25 16.48 1.40 1.84
C MET A 25 17.91 1.05 1.38
N GLN A 26 18.88 1.95 1.62
CA GLN A 26 20.28 1.70 1.32
C GLN A 26 20.85 0.53 2.14
N LEU A 27 20.55 0.47 3.44
CA LEU A 27 21.02 -0.59 4.33
C LEU A 27 20.40 -1.96 3.97
N LEU A 28 19.13 -2.00 3.56
CA LEU A 28 18.46 -3.22 3.09
C LEU A 28 19.13 -3.82 1.84
N GLY A 29 19.79 -3.00 1.03
CA GLY A 29 20.59 -3.48 -0.10
C GLY A 29 21.91 -4.14 0.30
N SER A 30 22.35 -4.01 1.56
CA SER A 30 23.68 -4.48 2.02
C SER A 30 23.63 -5.54 3.11
N LYS A 31 22.56 -5.58 3.93
CA LYS A 31 22.40 -6.52 5.03
C LYS A 31 20.95 -6.82 5.35
N PRO A 32 20.66 -7.99 5.97
CA PRO A 32 19.30 -8.35 6.38
C PRO A 32 18.72 -7.31 7.37
N PHE A 33 17.41 -7.08 7.28
CA PHE A 33 16.72 -6.12 8.14
C PHE A 33 16.91 -6.38 9.65
N ASP A 34 16.95 -7.65 10.06
CA ASP A 34 17.16 -8.01 11.47
C ASP A 34 18.48 -7.48 12.01
N ASP A 35 19.52 -7.44 11.16
CA ASP A 35 20.87 -6.99 11.51
C ASP A 35 21.03 -5.44 11.40
N ILE A 36 19.96 -4.74 10.96
CA ILE A 36 19.93 -3.28 10.91
C ILE A 36 19.44 -2.76 12.26
N SER A 37 20.27 -1.94 12.92
CA SER A 37 19.89 -1.23 14.14
C SER A 37 19.40 0.20 13.85
N VAL A 38 18.70 0.80 14.83
CA VAL A 38 18.34 2.23 14.77
C VAL A 38 19.60 3.10 14.67
N GLN A 39 20.72 2.67 15.28
CA GLN A 39 21.99 3.38 15.18
C GLN A 39 22.50 3.40 13.74
N ASP A 40 22.54 2.25 13.07
CA ASP A 40 22.95 2.18 11.67
C ASP A 40 22.13 3.12 10.78
N ILE A 41 20.80 3.15 11.00
CA ILE A 41 19.89 4.00 10.23
C ILE A 41 20.19 5.48 10.48
N THR A 42 20.38 5.88 11.74
CA THR A 42 20.62 7.27 12.10
C THR A 42 21.99 7.76 11.64
N GLU A 43 23.01 6.90 11.69
CA GLU A 43 24.33 7.19 11.13
C GLU A 43 24.29 7.37 9.61
N ALA A 44 23.65 6.44 8.90
CA ALA A 44 23.49 6.52 7.45
C ALA A 44 22.65 7.72 7.00
N ALA A 45 21.62 8.08 7.77
CA ALA A 45 20.78 9.24 7.50
C ALA A 45 21.42 10.57 7.94
N THR A 46 22.53 10.54 8.70
CA THR A 46 23.13 11.72 9.35
C THR A 46 22.12 12.48 10.23
N VAL A 47 21.33 11.72 11.00
CA VAL A 47 20.25 12.24 11.88
C VAL A 47 20.52 11.80 13.30
N ASN A 48 20.19 12.64 14.29
CA ASN A 48 20.31 12.28 15.69
C ASN A 48 19.30 11.18 16.07
N ARG A 49 19.70 10.27 16.99
CA ARG A 49 18.84 9.20 17.50
C ARG A 49 17.57 9.74 18.18
N ALA A 50 17.61 10.86 18.88
CA ALA A 50 16.43 11.49 19.44
C ALA A 50 15.44 11.89 18.33
N THR A 51 15.95 12.49 17.24
CA THR A 51 15.14 12.88 16.09
C THR A 51 14.52 11.64 15.39
N PHE A 52 15.19 10.48 15.39
CA PHE A 52 14.56 9.25 14.89
C PHE A 52 13.28 8.93 15.69
N TYR A 53 13.38 8.96 17.02
CA TYR A 53 12.24 8.63 17.88
C TYR A 53 11.12 9.69 17.89
N ASP A 54 11.40 10.91 17.46
CA ASP A 54 10.38 11.93 17.19
C ASP A 54 9.50 11.58 15.99
N HIS A 55 10.00 10.70 15.07
CA HIS A 55 9.32 10.35 13.84
C HIS A 55 8.80 8.90 13.81
N TYR A 56 9.53 7.96 14.42
CA TYR A 56 9.23 6.53 14.39
C TYR A 56 9.49 5.90 15.76
N ALA A 57 8.55 5.06 16.20
CA ALA A 57 8.69 4.36 17.48
C ALA A 57 9.89 3.39 17.48
N ASP A 58 10.12 2.74 16.34
CA ASP A 58 11.19 1.76 16.15
C ASP A 58 11.50 1.60 14.65
N LYS A 59 12.44 0.68 14.32
CA LYS A 59 12.81 0.37 12.94
C LYS A 59 11.69 -0.32 12.15
N PHE A 60 10.76 -1.00 12.83
CA PHE A 60 9.63 -1.67 12.20
C PHE A 60 8.60 -0.65 11.71
N ALA A 61 8.31 0.38 12.52
CA ALA A 61 7.46 1.49 12.11
C ALA A 61 8.05 2.27 10.92
N LEU A 62 9.38 2.39 10.85
CA LEU A 62 10.05 2.98 9.69
C LEU A 62 9.92 2.10 8.44
N LEU A 63 10.08 0.76 8.56
CA LEU A 63 9.89 -0.17 7.44
C LEU A 63 8.45 -0.15 6.91
N GLU A 64 7.47 -0.15 7.81
CA GLU A 64 6.05 -0.02 7.45
C GLU A 64 5.80 1.28 6.66
N ALA A 65 6.35 2.40 7.13
CA ALA A 65 6.23 3.69 6.45
C ALA A 65 6.94 3.70 5.07
N LEU A 66 8.07 3.03 4.95
CA LEU A 66 8.80 2.89 3.68
C LEU A 66 7.97 2.11 2.65
N ILE A 67 7.38 0.99 3.04
CA ILE A 67 6.55 0.15 2.16
C ILE A 67 5.30 0.92 1.72
N ALA A 68 4.57 1.50 2.67
CA ALA A 68 3.36 2.27 2.39
C ALA A 68 3.66 3.49 1.50
N GLY A 69 4.77 4.20 1.78
CA GLY A 69 5.22 5.34 1.00
C GLY A 69 5.62 4.96 -0.43
N GLY A 70 6.35 3.87 -0.61
CA GLY A 70 6.75 3.36 -1.92
C GLY A 70 5.55 2.95 -2.78
N PHE A 71 4.60 2.23 -2.19
CA PHE A 71 3.37 1.85 -2.89
C PHE A 71 2.53 3.09 -3.28
N HIS A 72 2.36 4.03 -2.36
CA HIS A 72 1.64 5.28 -2.64
C HIS A 72 2.33 6.10 -3.74
N GLN A 73 3.66 6.18 -3.74
CA GLN A 73 4.43 6.87 -4.78
C GLN A 73 4.21 6.21 -6.16
N MET A 74 4.23 4.88 -6.24
CA MET A 74 3.94 4.14 -7.47
C MET A 74 2.53 4.43 -8.01
N LEU A 75 1.51 4.47 -7.14
CA LEU A 75 0.15 4.85 -7.53
C LEU A 75 0.10 6.28 -8.09
N LYS A 76 0.81 7.20 -7.45
CA LYS A 76 0.88 8.61 -7.88
C LYS A 76 1.56 8.76 -9.25
N GLU A 77 2.68 8.09 -9.48
CA GLU A 77 3.41 8.10 -10.75
C GLU A 77 2.56 7.55 -11.90
N ARG A 78 1.70 6.59 -11.61
CA ARG A 78 0.74 6.02 -12.56
C ARG A 78 -0.57 6.80 -12.66
N SER A 79 -0.69 7.91 -11.94
CA SER A 79 -1.93 8.71 -11.88
C SER A 79 -3.17 7.87 -11.51
N VAL A 80 -2.98 6.87 -10.65
CA VAL A 80 -4.08 6.00 -10.19
C VAL A 80 -4.92 6.77 -9.18
N HIS A 81 -6.18 7.02 -9.55
CA HIS A 81 -7.18 7.62 -8.67
C HIS A 81 -8.30 6.62 -8.49
N TYR A 82 -8.48 6.16 -7.26
CA TYR A 82 -9.60 5.28 -6.90
C TYR A 82 -10.73 6.08 -6.29
N ASP A 83 -11.89 6.01 -6.91
CA ASP A 83 -13.11 6.72 -6.52
C ASP A 83 -14.15 5.81 -5.86
N GLY A 84 -13.84 4.53 -5.67
CA GLY A 84 -14.76 3.56 -5.08
C GLY A 84 -15.81 3.02 -6.04
N THR A 85 -15.93 3.55 -7.25
CA THR A 85 -17.05 3.25 -8.17
C THR A 85 -16.63 2.53 -9.44
N CYS A 86 -15.38 2.69 -9.87
CA CYS A 86 -14.93 2.21 -11.17
C CYS A 86 -14.08 0.92 -11.06
N PRO A 87 -14.52 -0.20 -11.68
CA PRO A 87 -13.72 -1.43 -11.73
C PRO A 87 -12.33 -1.24 -12.38
N SER A 88 -12.19 -0.33 -13.35
CA SER A 88 -10.90 -0.05 -13.98
C SER A 88 -9.92 0.62 -13.02
N ALA A 89 -10.40 1.46 -12.10
CA ALA A 89 -9.57 2.06 -11.06
C ALA A 89 -9.12 1.02 -10.03
N ALA A 90 -9.99 0.06 -9.67
CA ALA A 90 -9.61 -1.09 -8.85
C ALA A 90 -8.55 -1.93 -9.56
N GLY A 91 -8.69 -2.16 -10.88
CA GLY A 91 -7.69 -2.85 -11.70
C GLY A 91 -6.33 -2.16 -11.69
N ALA A 92 -6.30 -0.84 -11.74
CA ALA A 92 -5.06 -0.08 -11.67
C ALA A 92 -4.35 -0.23 -10.30
N ILE A 93 -5.11 -0.31 -9.19
CA ILE A 93 -4.55 -0.62 -7.86
C ILE A 93 -3.98 -2.04 -7.82
N VAL A 94 -4.71 -3.03 -8.35
CA VAL A 94 -4.25 -4.43 -8.39
C VAL A 94 -2.98 -4.54 -9.22
N LEU A 95 -2.91 -3.91 -10.40
CA LEU A 95 -1.72 -3.90 -11.25
C LEU A 95 -0.53 -3.24 -10.52
N ALA A 96 -0.75 -2.11 -9.87
CA ALA A 96 0.29 -1.46 -9.08
C ALA A 96 0.78 -2.36 -7.93
N ALA A 97 -0.12 -3.12 -7.29
CA ALA A 97 0.26 -4.08 -6.24
C ALA A 97 1.10 -5.23 -6.81
N CYS A 98 0.74 -5.78 -7.98
CA CYS A 98 1.52 -6.79 -8.68
C CYS A 98 2.96 -6.34 -8.93
N ASP A 99 3.12 -5.14 -9.49
CA ASP A 99 4.43 -4.62 -9.86
C ASP A 99 5.27 -4.22 -8.65
N TYR A 100 4.62 -3.62 -7.65
CA TYR A 100 5.33 -3.22 -6.42
C TYR A 100 5.87 -4.44 -5.67
N LEU A 101 5.04 -5.46 -5.47
CA LEU A 101 5.45 -6.69 -4.79
C LEU A 101 6.46 -7.50 -5.62
N ALA A 102 6.34 -7.51 -6.95
CA ALA A 102 7.35 -8.13 -7.82
C ALA A 102 8.71 -7.41 -7.72
N THR A 103 8.71 -6.08 -7.67
CA THR A 103 9.91 -5.26 -7.50
C THR A 103 10.56 -5.49 -6.14
N MET A 104 9.78 -5.51 -5.06
CA MET A 104 10.28 -5.83 -3.71
C MET A 104 10.91 -7.22 -3.67
N ARG A 105 10.23 -8.23 -4.23
CA ARG A 105 10.74 -9.60 -4.29
C ARG A 105 12.05 -9.71 -5.09
N ALA A 106 12.16 -9.00 -6.20
CA ALA A 106 13.37 -8.97 -7.01
C ALA A 106 14.55 -8.29 -6.28
N ALA A 107 14.28 -7.21 -5.55
CA ALA A 107 15.30 -6.51 -4.76
C ALA A 107 15.85 -7.37 -3.60
N GLN A 108 15.06 -8.33 -3.12
CA GLN A 108 15.44 -9.25 -2.04
C GLN A 108 16.00 -10.60 -2.55
N ALA A 109 16.11 -10.78 -3.87
CA ALA A 109 16.66 -12.00 -4.44
C ALA A 109 18.14 -12.16 -4.05
N GLY A 110 18.46 -13.17 -3.25
CA GLY A 110 19.78 -13.43 -2.72
C GLY A 110 19.97 -13.21 -1.21
N CYS A 111 19.00 -12.61 -0.51
CA CYS A 111 19.00 -12.57 0.95
C CYS A 111 18.14 -13.71 1.51
N GLU A 112 18.66 -14.40 2.54
CA GLU A 112 17.82 -15.35 3.30
C GLU A 112 16.70 -14.58 3.99
N ARG A 113 15.46 -14.85 3.56
CA ARG A 113 14.26 -14.25 4.17
C ARG A 113 14.08 -14.83 5.56
N ARG A 114 14.05 -13.96 6.57
CA ARG A 114 13.59 -14.34 7.91
C ARG A 114 12.09 -14.10 8.02
N SER A 115 11.38 -15.12 8.50
CA SER A 115 9.91 -15.17 8.62
C SER A 115 9.26 -13.94 9.27
N ASN A 116 9.96 -13.30 10.24
CA ASN A 116 9.41 -12.15 10.97
C ASN A 116 9.31 -10.88 10.11
N VAL A 117 10.24 -10.68 9.17
CA VAL A 117 10.24 -9.51 8.28
C VAL A 117 9.15 -9.66 7.21
N GLU A 118 8.99 -10.88 6.68
CA GLU A 118 7.96 -11.16 5.68
C GLU A 118 6.55 -10.86 6.22
N ALA A 119 6.23 -11.31 7.43
CA ALA A 119 4.95 -11.03 8.05
C ALA A 119 4.68 -9.52 8.24
N LEU A 120 5.72 -8.75 8.54
CA LEU A 120 5.63 -7.31 8.68
C LEU A 120 5.43 -6.62 7.31
N GLU A 121 6.16 -7.06 6.30
CA GLU A 121 6.00 -6.57 4.92
C GLU A 121 4.59 -6.85 4.40
N ASP A 122 4.09 -8.06 4.65
CA ASP A 122 2.72 -8.46 4.33
C ASP A 122 1.70 -7.54 4.99
N ALA A 123 1.82 -7.33 6.29
CA ALA A 123 0.92 -6.46 7.06
C ALA A 123 0.97 -4.99 6.58
N ALA A 124 2.17 -4.47 6.30
CA ALA A 124 2.36 -3.11 5.81
C ALA A 124 1.71 -2.91 4.42
N MET A 125 1.87 -3.89 3.52
CA MET A 125 1.28 -3.82 2.18
C MET A 125 -0.24 -3.92 2.23
N ILE A 126 -0.80 -4.84 3.04
CA ILE A 126 -2.24 -4.96 3.24
C ILE A 126 -2.82 -3.65 3.80
N ALA A 127 -2.15 -3.05 4.78
CA ALA A 127 -2.56 -1.77 5.36
C ALA A 127 -2.51 -0.63 4.32
N ALA A 128 -1.50 -0.60 3.45
CA ALA A 128 -1.37 0.39 2.38
C ALA A 128 -2.51 0.26 1.34
N ILE A 129 -2.81 -0.95 0.87
CA ILE A 129 -3.93 -1.22 -0.04
C ILE A 129 -5.25 -0.83 0.62
N ARG A 130 -5.47 -1.27 1.88
CA ARG A 130 -6.68 -0.94 2.64
C ARG A 130 -6.92 0.56 2.72
N ARG A 131 -5.88 1.34 2.98
CA ARG A 131 -5.98 2.79 3.07
C ARG A 131 -6.42 3.40 1.76
N VAL A 132 -5.80 3.02 0.63
CA VAL A 132 -6.16 3.52 -0.70
C VAL A 132 -7.63 3.20 -1.02
N MET A 133 -8.07 1.97 -0.72
CA MET A 133 -9.45 1.54 -0.94
C MET A 133 -10.43 2.34 -0.06
N ALA A 134 -10.14 2.47 1.24
CA ALA A 134 -10.98 3.20 2.18
C ALA A 134 -11.11 4.69 1.82
N ASP A 135 -9.98 5.35 1.51
CA ASP A 135 -9.94 6.78 1.15
C ASP A 135 -10.72 7.04 -0.15
N GLY A 136 -10.63 6.12 -1.12
CA GLY A 136 -11.40 6.21 -2.36
C GLY A 136 -12.90 6.05 -2.13
N MET A 137 -13.31 4.99 -1.44
CA MET A 137 -14.72 4.74 -1.14
C MET A 137 -15.36 5.84 -0.28
N ALA A 138 -14.65 6.36 0.73
CA ALA A 138 -15.17 7.40 1.64
C ALA A 138 -15.55 8.70 0.93
N ARG A 139 -14.97 8.99 -0.23
CA ARG A 139 -15.22 10.23 -0.98
C ARG A 139 -16.51 10.19 -1.79
N TYR A 140 -16.97 9.01 -2.17
CA TYR A 140 -18.01 8.87 -3.19
C TYR A 140 -19.18 7.98 -2.74
N THR A 141 -19.17 7.47 -1.51
CA THR A 141 -20.23 6.60 -1.00
C THR A 141 -20.81 7.10 0.30
N SER A 142 -22.10 6.89 0.50
CA SER A 142 -22.82 7.15 1.75
C SER A 142 -22.83 5.95 2.71
N VAL A 143 -21.97 4.97 2.44
CA VAL A 143 -21.86 3.74 3.24
C VAL A 143 -21.42 4.08 4.67
N PRO A 144 -22.05 3.50 5.72
CA PRO A 144 -21.63 3.69 7.10
C PRO A 144 -20.15 3.32 7.31
N GLU A 145 -19.45 4.09 8.15
CA GLU A 145 -18.00 3.94 8.39
C GLU A 145 -17.61 2.53 8.78
N GLU A 146 -18.39 1.85 9.63
CA GLU A 146 -18.15 0.47 10.04
C GLU A 146 -18.17 -0.50 8.85
N ARG A 147 -19.13 -0.37 7.95
CA ARG A 147 -19.24 -1.19 6.75
C ARG A 147 -18.12 -0.91 5.78
N LEU A 148 -17.76 0.36 5.57
CA LEU A 148 -16.63 0.79 4.75
C LEU A 148 -15.31 0.21 5.28
N ALA A 149 -15.12 0.21 6.60
CA ALA A 149 -13.95 -0.40 7.24
C ALA A 149 -13.86 -1.91 6.99
N MET A 150 -14.98 -2.64 7.03
CA MET A 150 -15.02 -4.06 6.72
C MET A 150 -14.78 -4.35 5.23
N GLN A 151 -15.42 -3.59 4.34
CA GLN A 151 -15.25 -3.76 2.89
C GLN A 151 -13.81 -3.49 2.45
N SER A 152 -13.21 -2.39 2.90
CA SER A 152 -11.82 -2.06 2.58
C SER A 152 -10.83 -3.08 3.14
N ALA A 153 -11.11 -3.63 4.34
CA ALA A 153 -10.32 -4.71 4.92
C ALA A 153 -10.43 -5.99 4.07
N ALA A 154 -11.64 -6.45 3.79
CA ALA A 154 -11.85 -7.66 2.99
C ALA A 154 -11.22 -7.54 1.60
N ALA A 155 -11.42 -6.42 0.91
CA ALA A 155 -10.83 -6.17 -0.40
C ALA A 155 -9.29 -6.16 -0.35
N SER A 156 -8.68 -5.52 0.64
CA SER A 156 -7.22 -5.46 0.76
C SER A 156 -6.59 -6.83 0.99
N TRP A 157 -7.20 -7.68 1.82
CA TRP A 157 -6.75 -9.06 2.03
C TRP A 157 -6.92 -9.90 0.76
N ALA A 158 -8.03 -9.76 0.05
CA ALA A 158 -8.28 -10.47 -1.20
C ALA A 158 -7.27 -10.07 -2.30
N ILE A 159 -7.04 -8.77 -2.50
CA ILE A 159 -6.05 -8.25 -3.45
C ILE A 159 -4.67 -8.80 -3.09
N TYR A 160 -4.24 -8.59 -1.85
CA TYR A 160 -2.91 -8.99 -1.42
C TYR A 160 -2.70 -10.51 -1.56
N GLY A 161 -3.64 -11.32 -1.07
CA GLY A 161 -3.57 -12.77 -1.14
C GLY A 161 -3.51 -13.30 -2.57
N ALA A 162 -4.34 -12.76 -3.47
CA ALA A 162 -4.35 -13.15 -4.88
C ALA A 162 -3.04 -12.78 -5.58
N VAL A 163 -2.51 -11.57 -5.34
CA VAL A 163 -1.23 -11.12 -5.91
C VAL A 163 -0.07 -11.95 -5.35
N LYS A 164 -0.06 -12.24 -4.05
CA LYS A 164 0.98 -13.07 -3.43
C LYS A 164 0.99 -14.48 -4.01
N GLU A 165 -0.19 -15.08 -4.21
CA GLU A 165 -0.33 -16.40 -4.83
C GLU A 165 0.14 -16.39 -6.28
N TRP A 166 -0.25 -15.39 -7.08
CA TRP A 166 0.25 -15.20 -8.44
C TRP A 166 1.78 -15.09 -8.48
N LEU A 167 2.39 -14.36 -7.55
CA LEU A 167 3.85 -14.23 -7.47
C LEU A 167 4.57 -15.54 -7.14
N ASN A 168 3.90 -16.49 -6.49
CA ASN A 168 4.47 -17.80 -6.14
C ASN A 168 4.48 -18.78 -7.31
N VAL A 169 3.73 -18.51 -8.37
CA VAL A 169 3.75 -19.33 -9.58
C VAL A 169 5.06 -19.11 -10.35
N ARG A 170 5.79 -20.21 -10.65
CA ARG A 170 7.11 -20.13 -11.29
C ARG A 170 7.04 -19.54 -12.69
N ASP A 171 6.07 -20.01 -13.52
CA ASP A 171 5.83 -19.56 -14.91
C ASP A 171 4.54 -18.74 -14.96
N ARG A 172 4.47 -17.69 -14.14
CA ARG A 172 3.28 -16.88 -13.99
C ARG A 172 2.95 -16.09 -15.26
N ARG A 173 1.66 -16.00 -15.54
CA ARG A 173 1.13 -15.11 -16.59
C ARG A 173 1.49 -13.65 -16.32
N PRO A 174 1.56 -12.80 -17.36
CA PRO A 174 1.67 -11.35 -17.18
C PRO A 174 0.61 -10.80 -16.21
N ALA A 175 0.96 -9.76 -15.45
CA ALA A 175 0.05 -9.17 -14.49
C ALA A 175 -1.25 -8.67 -15.15
N GLU A 176 -1.14 -8.12 -16.34
CA GLU A 176 -2.27 -7.60 -17.15
C GLU A 176 -3.33 -8.64 -17.45
N GLU A 177 -2.94 -9.91 -17.56
CA GLU A 177 -3.88 -11.01 -17.81
C GLU A 177 -4.62 -11.46 -16.53
N VAL A 178 -3.98 -11.33 -15.37
CA VAL A 178 -4.51 -11.80 -14.09
C VAL A 178 -5.33 -10.71 -13.38
N VAL A 179 -5.01 -9.44 -13.62
CA VAL A 179 -5.72 -8.29 -13.01
C VAL A 179 -7.23 -8.35 -13.20
N PRO A 180 -7.79 -8.63 -14.40
CA PRO A 180 -9.24 -8.73 -14.57
C PRO A 180 -9.88 -9.84 -13.72
N GLU A 181 -9.19 -10.97 -13.53
CA GLU A 181 -9.67 -12.07 -12.68
C GLU A 181 -9.72 -11.67 -11.22
N ILE A 182 -8.67 -11.00 -10.73
CA ILE A 182 -8.62 -10.48 -9.35
C ILE A 182 -9.71 -9.43 -9.13
N VAL A 183 -9.89 -8.51 -10.09
CA VAL A 183 -10.95 -7.49 -10.02
C VAL A 183 -12.34 -8.16 -9.96
N ALA A 184 -12.60 -9.16 -10.76
CA ALA A 184 -13.87 -9.90 -10.72
C ALA A 184 -14.13 -10.54 -9.35
N MET A 185 -13.08 -11.04 -8.67
CA MET A 185 -13.20 -11.62 -7.33
C MET A 185 -13.49 -10.57 -6.25
N ILE A 186 -12.96 -9.36 -6.36
CA ILE A 186 -13.13 -8.31 -5.34
C ILE A 186 -14.36 -7.43 -5.58
N THR A 187 -14.87 -7.36 -6.82
CA THR A 187 -16.05 -6.53 -7.18
C THR A 187 -17.25 -6.79 -6.26
N PRO A 188 -17.63 -8.04 -5.93
CA PRO A 188 -18.74 -8.29 -5.01
C PRO A 188 -18.51 -7.75 -3.60
N LEU A 189 -17.26 -7.62 -3.17
CA LEU A 189 -16.91 -7.05 -1.85
C LEU A 189 -17.10 -5.53 -1.82
N LEU A 190 -17.05 -4.89 -2.99
CA LEU A 190 -17.20 -3.46 -3.17
C LEU A 190 -18.63 -3.07 -3.60
N GLY A 191 -19.43 -4.05 -3.99
CA GLY A 191 -20.63 -3.96 -4.82
C GLY A 191 -21.78 -3.06 -4.34
N SER A 192 -21.95 -2.83 -3.03
CA SER A 192 -23.02 -1.90 -2.58
C SER A 192 -22.66 -0.43 -2.82
N ALA A 193 -21.36 -0.09 -2.85
CA ALA A 193 -20.91 1.27 -3.17
C ALA A 193 -21.13 1.61 -4.66
N ILE A 194 -20.95 0.62 -5.54
CA ILE A 194 -21.13 0.77 -6.99
C ILE A 194 -22.63 0.86 -7.35
N GLU A 195 -23.46 0.02 -6.76
CA GLU A 195 -24.91 0.00 -7.04
C GLU A 195 -25.61 1.27 -6.53
N GLU A 196 -25.27 1.77 -5.34
CA GLU A 196 -25.82 3.00 -4.79
C GLU A 196 -25.40 4.24 -5.61
N HIS A 197 -24.17 4.27 -6.14
CA HIS A 197 -23.71 5.36 -6.99
C HIS A 197 -24.42 5.38 -8.34
N HIS A 198 -24.60 4.23 -9.00
CA HIS A 198 -25.36 4.13 -10.24
C HIS A 198 -26.83 4.51 -10.03
N ALA A 199 -27.45 4.05 -8.94
CA ALA A 199 -28.83 4.43 -8.62
C ALA A 199 -28.98 5.94 -8.37
N ALA A 200 -27.99 6.59 -7.75
CA ALA A 200 -27.99 8.03 -7.54
C ALA A 200 -27.80 8.82 -8.84
N LEU A 201 -26.97 8.35 -9.76
CA LEU A 201 -26.78 8.95 -11.09
C LEU A 201 -28.04 8.80 -11.96
N ASP A 202 -28.67 7.64 -11.95
CA ASP A 202 -29.90 7.38 -12.69
C ASP A 202 -31.07 8.24 -12.17
N ALA A 203 -31.15 8.41 -10.83
CA ALA A 203 -32.14 9.31 -10.22
C ALA A 203 -31.93 10.79 -10.60
N ALA A 204 -30.66 11.23 -10.70
CA ALA A 204 -30.33 12.59 -11.11
C ALA A 204 -30.65 12.86 -12.60
N HIS A 205 -30.50 11.84 -13.46
CA HIS A 205 -30.83 11.94 -14.89
C HIS A 205 -32.34 11.92 -15.17
N THR A 206 -33.13 11.34 -14.26
CA THR A 206 -34.61 11.26 -14.42
C THR A 206 -35.31 12.53 -13.96
N MET A 207 -34.60 13.43 -13.28
CA MET A 207 -35.16 14.71 -12.77
C MET A 207 -34.84 15.92 -13.67
N THR A 208 -34.20 15.73 -14.83
CA THR A 208 -33.88 16.77 -15.82
C THR A 208 -34.67 16.58 -17.08
#